data_2ae15fe86664607a8c15bf1f76931186
#
_entry.id   2ae15fe86664607a8c15bf1f76931186
#
_cell.length_a   1.000
_cell.length_b   1.000
_cell.length_c   1.000
_cell.angle_alpha   90.00
_cell.angle_beta   90.00
_cell.angle_gamma   90.00
#
_symmetry.space_group_name_H-M   'P 1'
#
loop_
_entity.id
_entity.type
_entity.pdbx_description
1 polymer ?
#
loop_
_entity_poly.entity_id
_entity_poly.type
_entity_poly.pdbx_seq_one_letter_code
_entity_poly.pdbx_strand_id
1 'polypeptide(L)'
;MTTINDIFRTFGDEYIRRFPNMPPNHYKTIQAISNCRSGKLGTITYQCSDCKELHVIGISCGNRHCPGCQYHKTQQWLQKQLAKQLAEQYFMITFTLPQELRLIIRKYQKEGYKALFKASSEALKKLAKDERFIGTDLPGFTGVLHTWGRQLNYHPHIHYIVAGGGLSNDRSEWIPSRKD
;
A
#
# COMPACT_ATOMS: atom_id res chain seq x y z
N MET A 1 -4.11 -14.83 -18.77
CA MET A 1 -4.18 -13.46 -18.21
C MET A 1 -2.75 -13.00 -17.96
N THR A 2 -2.33 -11.86 -18.53
CA THR A 2 -0.95 -11.34 -18.39
C THR A 2 -0.77 -10.77 -16.99
N THR A 3 0.25 -11.20 -16.29
CA THR A 3 0.60 -10.71 -14.96
C THR A 3 1.65 -9.59 -15.03
N ILE A 4 1.81 -8.82 -13.95
CA ILE A 4 2.89 -7.83 -13.86
C ILE A 4 4.26 -8.51 -13.99
N ASN A 5 4.43 -9.72 -13.47
CA ASN A 5 5.67 -10.49 -13.64
C ASN A 5 5.96 -10.79 -15.10
N ASP A 6 4.95 -11.05 -15.93
CA ASP A 6 5.12 -11.29 -17.36
C ASP A 6 5.58 -10.02 -18.09
N ILE A 7 5.05 -8.85 -17.71
CA ILE A 7 5.52 -7.56 -18.23
C ILE A 7 7.01 -7.37 -17.92
N PHE A 8 7.44 -7.66 -16.68
CA PHE A 8 8.85 -7.57 -16.30
C PHE A 8 9.73 -8.58 -17.05
N ARG A 9 9.23 -9.79 -17.33
CA ARG A 9 9.95 -10.79 -18.14
C ARG A 9 10.12 -10.34 -19.58
N THR A 10 9.08 -9.74 -20.16
CA THR A 10 9.09 -9.32 -21.55
C THR A 10 9.94 -8.07 -21.77
N PHE A 11 9.83 -7.06 -20.90
CA PHE A 11 10.40 -5.74 -21.14
C PHE A 11 11.53 -5.36 -20.17
N GLY A 12 11.81 -6.18 -19.14
CA GLY A 12 12.78 -5.84 -18.10
C GLY A 12 14.20 -5.66 -18.62
N ASP A 13 14.66 -6.54 -19.50
CA ASP A 13 16.01 -6.47 -20.06
C ASP A 13 16.16 -5.29 -21.03
N GLU A 14 15.13 -4.98 -21.82
CA GLU A 14 15.10 -3.78 -22.66
C GLU A 14 15.15 -2.51 -21.83
N TYR A 15 14.34 -2.46 -20.76
CA TYR A 15 14.32 -1.33 -19.84
C TYR A 15 15.70 -1.10 -19.20
N ILE A 16 16.38 -2.16 -18.75
CA ILE A 16 17.72 -2.09 -18.17
C ILE A 16 18.73 -1.53 -19.20
N ARG A 17 18.69 -1.99 -20.44
CA ARG A 17 19.56 -1.49 -21.51
C ARG A 17 19.31 -0.01 -21.82
N ARG A 18 18.05 0.41 -21.79
CA ARG A 18 17.65 1.81 -22.06
C ARG A 18 18.05 2.76 -20.92
N PHE A 19 18.13 2.26 -19.69
CA PHE A 19 18.46 3.06 -18.50
C PHE A 19 19.66 2.46 -17.72
N PRO A 20 20.87 2.46 -18.29
CA PRO A 20 22.03 1.76 -17.71
C PRO A 20 22.49 2.37 -16.38
N ASN A 21 22.20 3.64 -16.13
CA ASN A 21 22.59 4.39 -14.92
C ASN A 21 21.54 4.33 -13.80
N MET A 22 20.61 3.35 -13.85
CA MET A 22 19.62 3.21 -12.78
C MET A 22 20.27 2.81 -11.44
N PRO A 23 19.65 3.18 -10.31
CA PRO A 23 20.14 2.75 -8.99
C PRO A 23 20.23 1.21 -8.89
N PRO A 24 21.29 0.66 -8.23
CA PRO A 24 21.49 -0.80 -8.14
C PRO A 24 20.32 -1.57 -7.51
N ASN A 25 19.58 -0.95 -6.60
CA ASN A 25 18.39 -1.53 -5.99
C ASN A 25 17.22 -1.67 -6.99
N HIS A 26 17.09 -0.76 -7.97
CA HIS A 26 16.08 -0.88 -9.04
C HIS A 26 16.41 -2.07 -9.95
N TYR A 27 17.68 -2.17 -10.37
CA TYR A 27 18.16 -3.31 -11.16
C TYR A 27 17.87 -4.64 -10.45
N LYS A 28 18.28 -4.78 -9.19
CA LYS A 28 18.02 -5.99 -8.38
C LYS A 28 16.53 -6.31 -8.27
N THR A 29 15.69 -5.30 -8.16
CA THR A 29 14.23 -5.48 -8.07
C THR A 29 13.64 -5.98 -9.37
N ILE A 30 14.03 -5.39 -10.51
CA ILE A 30 13.59 -5.82 -11.85
C ILE A 30 14.00 -7.27 -12.07
N GLN A 31 15.26 -7.62 -11.83
CA GLN A 31 15.76 -8.99 -11.98
C GLN A 31 15.04 -9.99 -11.06
N ALA A 32 14.77 -9.62 -9.81
CA ALA A 32 14.04 -10.46 -8.88
C ALA A 32 12.60 -10.74 -9.37
N ILE A 33 11.89 -9.70 -9.81
CA ILE A 33 10.50 -9.84 -10.29
C ILE A 33 10.46 -10.66 -11.59
N SER A 34 11.36 -10.39 -12.54
CA SER A 34 11.45 -11.13 -13.82
C SER A 34 11.73 -12.63 -13.60
N ASN A 35 12.58 -12.96 -12.62
CA ASN A 35 12.97 -14.33 -12.34
C ASN A 35 12.01 -15.06 -11.36
N CYS A 36 11.05 -14.33 -10.78
CA CYS A 36 10.13 -14.91 -9.82
C CYS A 36 9.29 -16.06 -10.42
N ARG A 37 9.40 -17.24 -9.82
CA ARG A 37 8.68 -18.46 -10.25
C ARG A 37 8.90 -18.87 -11.72
N SER A 38 9.99 -18.42 -12.33
CA SER A 38 10.35 -18.78 -13.71
C SER A 38 11.21 -20.05 -13.80
N GLY A 39 11.61 -20.62 -12.68
CA GLY A 39 12.61 -21.67 -12.61
C GLY A 39 14.06 -21.16 -12.53
N LYS A 40 14.35 -19.92 -12.92
CA LYS A 40 15.71 -19.33 -12.88
C LYS A 40 16.29 -19.18 -11.46
N LEU A 41 15.45 -19.15 -10.43
CA LEU A 41 15.87 -19.13 -9.03
C LEU A 41 15.94 -20.53 -8.41
N GLY A 42 15.78 -21.57 -9.22
CA GLY A 42 15.62 -22.95 -8.78
C GLY A 42 14.17 -23.42 -8.82
N THR A 43 13.98 -24.71 -8.60
CA THR A 43 12.66 -25.36 -8.58
C THR A 43 12.51 -26.24 -7.34
N ILE A 44 11.27 -26.42 -6.92
CA ILE A 44 10.88 -27.40 -5.91
C ILE A 44 9.97 -28.42 -6.58
N THR A 45 10.26 -29.70 -6.40
CA THR A 45 9.44 -30.79 -6.92
C THR A 45 8.65 -31.41 -5.79
N TYR A 46 7.34 -31.49 -5.97
CA TYR A 46 6.42 -32.21 -5.07
C TYR A 46 5.94 -33.46 -5.78
N GLN A 47 5.80 -34.55 -5.03
CA GLN A 47 5.15 -35.76 -5.52
C GLN A 47 3.82 -35.95 -4.79
N CYS A 48 2.74 -36.16 -5.53
CA CYS A 48 1.46 -36.51 -4.95
C CYS A 48 1.57 -37.85 -4.24
N SER A 49 1.08 -37.92 -2.98
CA SER A 49 1.07 -39.15 -2.20
C SER A 49 0.19 -40.23 -2.81
N ASP A 50 -0.87 -39.85 -3.51
CA ASP A 50 -1.89 -40.77 -4.02
C ASP A 50 -1.58 -41.22 -5.44
N CYS A 51 -1.51 -40.29 -6.41
CA CYS A 51 -1.30 -40.62 -7.83
C CYS A 51 0.18 -40.65 -8.26
N LYS A 52 1.12 -40.27 -7.36
CA LYS A 52 2.58 -40.18 -7.63
C LYS A 52 2.99 -39.17 -8.69
N GLU A 53 2.06 -38.33 -9.16
CA GLU A 53 2.35 -37.27 -10.12
C GLU A 53 3.35 -36.26 -9.55
N LEU A 54 4.28 -35.81 -10.39
CA LEU A 54 5.30 -34.82 -10.02
C LEU A 54 4.85 -33.41 -10.42
N HIS A 55 4.87 -32.50 -9.46
CA HIS A 55 4.60 -31.08 -9.66
C HIS A 55 5.87 -30.27 -9.44
N VAL A 56 6.35 -29.59 -10.50
CA VAL A 56 7.55 -28.75 -10.43
C VAL A 56 7.13 -27.30 -10.33
N ILE A 57 7.57 -26.62 -9.26
CA ILE A 57 7.24 -25.22 -9.00
C ILE A 57 8.52 -24.39 -8.93
N GLY A 58 8.58 -23.29 -9.67
CA GLY A 58 9.68 -22.34 -9.58
C GLY A 58 9.71 -21.60 -8.25
N ILE A 59 10.90 -21.42 -7.69
CA ILE A 59 11.10 -20.69 -6.42
C ILE A 59 10.69 -19.23 -6.58
N SER A 60 10.02 -18.69 -5.56
CA SER A 60 9.61 -17.28 -5.47
C SER A 60 10.79 -16.38 -5.11
N CYS A 61 10.82 -15.13 -5.62
CA CYS A 61 11.93 -14.21 -5.35
C CYS A 61 11.92 -13.59 -3.93
N GLY A 62 10.81 -13.68 -3.20
CA GLY A 62 10.66 -13.05 -1.87
C GLY A 62 10.74 -11.52 -1.86
N ASN A 63 10.94 -10.87 -2.99
CA ASN A 63 11.12 -9.42 -3.05
C ASN A 63 9.84 -8.67 -2.60
N ARG A 64 10.02 -7.64 -1.75
CA ARG A 64 8.91 -6.85 -1.22
C ARG A 64 8.12 -6.07 -2.30
N HIS A 65 8.71 -5.85 -3.47
CA HIS A 65 8.06 -5.17 -4.59
C HIS A 65 7.43 -6.15 -5.59
N CYS A 66 7.63 -7.47 -5.40
CA CYS A 66 7.04 -8.46 -6.28
C CYS A 66 5.56 -8.68 -5.96
N PRO A 67 4.63 -8.35 -6.88
CA PRO A 67 3.20 -8.52 -6.62
C PRO A 67 2.81 -9.97 -6.37
N GLY A 68 3.44 -10.94 -7.05
CA GLY A 68 3.20 -12.36 -6.84
C GLY A 68 3.63 -12.86 -5.45
N CYS A 69 4.77 -12.34 -4.91
CA CYS A 69 5.23 -12.68 -3.56
C CYS A 69 4.44 -12.00 -2.46
N GLN A 70 3.90 -10.80 -2.72
CA GLN A 70 3.15 -10.03 -1.72
C GLN A 70 1.65 -10.33 -1.72
N TYR A 71 1.15 -11.11 -2.67
CA TYR A 71 -0.28 -11.38 -2.83
C TYR A 71 -0.96 -11.84 -1.52
N HIS A 72 -0.44 -12.89 -0.88
CA HIS A 72 -1.03 -13.41 0.35
C HIS A 72 -1.02 -12.39 1.49
N LYS A 73 0.08 -11.64 1.64
CA LYS A 73 0.17 -10.59 2.67
C LYS A 73 -0.85 -9.49 2.43
N THR A 74 -1.04 -9.11 1.17
CA THR A 74 -2.05 -8.12 0.79
C THR A 74 -3.47 -8.62 1.08
N GLN A 75 -3.77 -9.89 0.75
CA GLN A 75 -5.07 -10.48 1.06
C GLN A 75 -5.32 -10.57 2.57
N GLN A 76 -4.33 -11.03 3.35
CA GLN A 76 -4.45 -11.07 4.81
C GLN A 76 -4.65 -9.67 5.42
N TRP A 77 -3.94 -8.66 4.90
CA TRP A 77 -4.14 -7.28 5.32
C TRP A 77 -5.54 -6.79 4.99
N LEU A 78 -6.02 -7.02 3.76
CA LEU A 78 -7.37 -6.66 3.33
C LEU A 78 -8.44 -7.28 4.24
N GLN A 79 -8.36 -8.59 4.49
CA GLN A 79 -9.30 -9.29 5.37
C GLN A 79 -9.31 -8.67 6.79
N LYS A 80 -8.13 -8.35 7.32
CA LYS A 80 -8.04 -7.67 8.63
C LYS A 80 -8.66 -6.28 8.61
N GLN A 81 -8.59 -5.54 7.52
CA GLN A 81 -9.25 -4.23 7.42
C GLN A 81 -10.78 -4.38 7.28
N LEU A 82 -11.25 -5.31 6.45
CA LEU A 82 -12.67 -5.60 6.29
C LEU A 82 -13.32 -6.04 7.61
N ALA A 83 -12.62 -6.85 8.40
CA ALA A 83 -13.10 -7.28 9.72
C ALA A 83 -13.24 -6.15 10.76
N LYS A 84 -12.59 -5.00 10.50
CA LYS A 84 -12.70 -3.80 11.36
C LYS A 84 -13.74 -2.81 10.84
N GLN A 85 -14.33 -3.09 9.68
CA GLN A 85 -15.30 -2.19 9.08
C GLN A 85 -16.58 -2.17 9.90
N LEU A 86 -17.03 -0.98 10.24
CA LEU A 86 -18.31 -0.74 10.91
C LEU A 86 -19.43 -0.67 9.87
N ALA A 87 -20.66 -0.94 10.26
CA ALA A 87 -21.84 -0.79 9.41
C ALA A 87 -22.28 0.69 9.30
N GLU A 88 -21.32 1.56 8.97
CA GLU A 88 -21.47 3.01 8.93
C GLU A 88 -21.06 3.57 7.57
N GLN A 89 -21.41 4.82 7.29
CA GLN A 89 -20.93 5.55 6.12
C GLN A 89 -19.42 5.83 6.27
N TYR A 90 -18.70 5.77 5.15
CA TYR A 90 -17.27 6.10 5.09
C TYR A 90 -17.01 7.21 4.08
N PHE A 91 -16.02 8.05 4.41
CA PHE A 91 -15.54 9.11 3.55
C PHE A 91 -14.09 8.82 3.13
N MET A 92 -13.77 9.09 1.86
CA MET A 92 -12.40 9.10 1.38
C MET A 92 -11.86 10.52 1.41
N ILE A 93 -10.88 10.78 2.28
CA ILE A 93 -10.23 12.08 2.43
C ILE A 93 -8.77 11.97 1.96
N THR A 94 -8.35 12.85 1.08
CA THR A 94 -6.99 12.83 0.52
C THR A 94 -6.22 14.07 0.98
N PHE A 95 -5.05 13.85 1.62
CA PHE A 95 -4.10 14.89 1.94
C PHE A 95 -2.94 14.86 0.96
N THR A 96 -2.70 15.96 0.27
CA THR A 96 -1.62 16.14 -0.69
C THR A 96 -0.57 17.10 -0.17
N LEU A 97 0.62 17.06 -0.81
CA LEU A 97 1.70 18.00 -0.52
C LEU A 97 1.82 19.04 -1.62
N PRO A 98 2.11 20.30 -1.26
CA PRO A 98 2.55 21.32 -2.21
C PRO A 98 3.77 20.83 -3.01
N GLN A 99 3.85 21.28 -4.26
CA GLN A 99 4.92 20.84 -5.17
C GLN A 99 6.32 21.18 -4.65
N GLU A 100 6.45 22.29 -3.98
CA GLU A 100 7.69 22.85 -3.43
C GLU A 100 8.31 21.92 -2.36
N LEU A 101 7.47 21.20 -1.61
CA LEU A 101 7.93 20.29 -0.56
C LEU A 101 8.34 18.91 -1.08
N ARG A 102 7.95 18.54 -2.30
CA ARG A 102 8.15 17.17 -2.82
C ARG A 102 9.63 16.78 -2.92
N LEU A 103 10.50 17.71 -3.33
CA LEU A 103 11.94 17.43 -3.44
C LEU A 103 12.58 17.21 -2.07
N ILE A 104 12.21 18.00 -1.07
CA ILE A 104 12.70 17.86 0.30
C ILE A 104 12.27 16.52 0.87
N ILE A 105 10.98 16.16 0.72
CA ILE A 105 10.45 14.89 1.21
C ILE A 105 11.05 13.70 0.46
N ARG A 106 11.34 13.84 -0.84
CA ARG A 106 12.04 12.79 -1.60
C ARG A 106 13.44 12.53 -1.07
N LYS A 107 14.14 13.57 -0.62
CA LYS A 107 15.47 13.46 -0.02
C LYS A 107 15.43 12.85 1.38
N TYR A 108 14.43 13.22 2.19
CA TYR A 108 14.27 12.80 3.59
C TYR A 108 12.93 12.04 3.78
N GLN A 109 12.78 10.90 3.07
CA GLN A 109 11.50 10.18 2.96
C GLN A 109 10.93 9.76 4.32
N LYS A 110 11.76 9.21 5.20
CA LYS A 110 11.32 8.70 6.51
C LYS A 110 10.71 9.81 7.36
N GLU A 111 11.41 10.92 7.48
CA GLU A 111 11.00 12.09 8.28
C GLU A 111 9.80 12.79 7.61
N GLY A 112 9.87 12.97 6.29
CA GLY A 112 8.82 13.61 5.50
C GLY A 112 7.50 12.84 5.53
N TYR A 113 7.50 11.54 5.36
CA TYR A 113 6.29 10.73 5.46
C TYR A 113 5.73 10.69 6.88
N LYS A 114 6.62 10.61 7.90
CA LYS A 114 6.20 10.69 9.30
C LYS A 114 5.53 12.04 9.61
N ALA A 115 6.08 13.15 9.12
CA ALA A 115 5.50 14.48 9.29
C ALA A 115 4.15 14.59 8.57
N LEU A 116 4.04 14.06 7.34
CA LEU A 116 2.79 14.07 6.58
C LEU A 116 1.68 13.29 7.31
N PHE A 117 1.97 12.07 7.79
CA PHE A 117 1.02 11.30 8.59
C PHE A 117 0.62 12.01 9.88
N LYS A 118 1.58 12.60 10.59
CA LYS A 118 1.32 13.33 11.82
C LYS A 118 0.39 14.51 11.54
N ALA A 119 0.74 15.40 10.62
CA ALA A 119 -0.05 16.59 10.31
C ALA A 119 -1.47 16.25 9.83
N SER A 120 -1.61 15.29 8.93
CA SER A 120 -2.91 14.90 8.38
C SER A 120 -3.80 14.19 9.41
N SER A 121 -3.24 13.32 10.25
CA SER A 121 -4.00 12.66 11.31
C SER A 121 -4.41 13.63 12.42
N GLU A 122 -3.57 14.59 12.77
CA GLU A 122 -3.91 15.67 13.73
C GLU A 122 -5.01 16.58 13.17
N ALA A 123 -4.98 16.89 11.86
CA ALA A 123 -6.05 17.65 11.22
C ALA A 123 -7.40 16.91 11.29
N LEU A 124 -7.43 15.61 11.00
CA LEU A 124 -8.65 14.79 11.12
C LEU A 124 -9.17 14.75 12.55
N LYS A 125 -8.29 14.56 13.54
CA LYS A 125 -8.67 14.55 14.95
C LYS A 125 -9.21 15.92 15.41
N LYS A 126 -8.57 17.01 14.95
CA LYS A 126 -9.04 18.36 15.26
C LYS A 126 -10.44 18.63 14.71
N LEU A 127 -10.72 18.19 13.47
CA LEU A 127 -12.06 18.28 12.88
C LEU A 127 -13.07 17.42 13.63
N ALA A 128 -12.70 16.18 13.99
CA ALA A 128 -13.60 15.28 14.70
C ALA A 128 -13.98 15.80 16.10
N LYS A 129 -13.07 16.53 16.76
CA LYS A 129 -13.31 17.14 18.06
C LYS A 129 -14.30 18.30 18.00
N ASP A 130 -14.42 18.97 16.87
CA ASP A 130 -15.36 20.08 16.68
C ASP A 130 -16.79 19.54 16.67
N GLU A 131 -17.64 20.06 17.57
CA GLU A 131 -19.04 19.65 17.71
C GLU A 131 -19.89 19.91 16.47
N ARG A 132 -19.42 20.77 15.56
CA ARG A 132 -20.09 21.00 14.26
C ARG A 132 -20.00 19.79 13.36
N PHE A 133 -18.99 18.91 13.55
CA PHE A 133 -18.80 17.71 12.76
C PHE A 133 -19.14 16.42 13.51
N ILE A 134 -18.44 16.12 14.61
CA ILE A 134 -18.71 14.91 15.41
C ILE A 134 -18.78 15.24 16.90
N GLY A 135 -17.79 15.96 17.47
CA GLY A 135 -17.70 16.27 18.89
C GLY A 135 -16.98 15.20 19.71
N THR A 136 -16.01 14.47 19.14
CA THR A 136 -15.23 13.45 19.85
C THR A 136 -13.73 13.53 19.57
N ASP A 137 -12.92 13.10 20.54
CA ASP A 137 -11.48 12.90 20.38
C ASP A 137 -11.11 11.53 19.78
N LEU A 138 -12.09 10.65 19.54
CA LEU A 138 -11.89 9.24 19.12
C LEU A 138 -12.51 8.91 17.75
N PRO A 139 -12.12 9.64 16.67
CA PRO A 139 -12.55 9.26 15.31
C PRO A 139 -11.87 7.99 14.83
N GLY A 140 -12.56 7.21 13.98
CA GLY A 140 -12.00 6.04 13.33
C GLY A 140 -11.52 6.35 11.91
N PHE A 141 -10.23 6.10 11.61
CA PHE A 141 -9.71 6.24 10.24
C PHE A 141 -8.50 5.35 9.97
N THR A 142 -8.33 4.99 8.71
CA THR A 142 -7.14 4.26 8.20
C THR A 142 -6.53 5.05 7.07
N GLY A 143 -5.23 5.35 7.13
CA GLY A 143 -4.50 6.08 6.11
C GLY A 143 -3.53 5.19 5.33
N VAL A 144 -3.47 5.36 4.02
CA VAL A 144 -2.54 4.68 3.11
C VAL A 144 -1.74 5.71 2.34
N LEU A 145 -0.41 5.63 2.45
CA LEU A 145 0.51 6.50 1.71
C LEU A 145 0.62 6.03 0.26
N HIS A 146 0.38 6.94 -0.66
CA HIS A 146 0.76 6.83 -2.06
C HIS A 146 1.91 7.79 -2.36
N THR A 147 2.85 7.39 -3.20
CA THR A 147 4.03 8.21 -3.52
C THR A 147 4.11 8.62 -5.00
N TRP A 148 3.09 8.28 -5.79
CA TRP A 148 3.00 8.59 -7.22
C TRP A 148 1.65 9.18 -7.60
N GLY A 149 1.67 10.10 -8.55
CA GLY A 149 0.47 10.62 -9.18
C GLY A 149 0.01 9.74 -10.37
N ARG A 150 -1.08 10.14 -11.02
CA ARG A 150 -1.66 9.44 -12.18
C ARG A 150 -0.65 9.24 -13.33
N GLN A 151 0.28 10.16 -13.49
CA GLN A 151 1.35 10.11 -14.51
C GLN A 151 2.61 9.40 -14.00
N LEU A 152 2.54 8.67 -12.88
CA LEU A 152 3.65 8.00 -12.21
C LEU A 152 4.78 8.93 -11.74
N ASN A 153 4.56 10.24 -11.74
CA ASN A 153 5.47 11.22 -11.15
C ASN A 153 5.43 11.13 -9.62
N TYR A 154 6.53 11.50 -8.96
CA TYR A 154 6.60 11.53 -7.51
C TYR A 154 5.63 12.57 -6.94
N HIS A 155 4.61 12.08 -6.26
CA HIS A 155 3.51 12.86 -5.70
C HIS A 155 3.02 12.23 -4.39
N PRO A 156 3.72 12.43 -3.27
CA PRO A 156 3.29 11.87 -1.99
C PRO A 156 1.94 12.43 -1.56
N HIS A 157 1.04 11.54 -1.20
CA HIS A 157 -0.28 11.88 -0.66
C HIS A 157 -0.79 10.71 0.17
N ILE A 158 -1.71 10.99 1.09
CA ILE A 158 -2.33 9.96 1.93
C ILE A 158 -3.82 9.92 1.61
N HIS A 159 -4.32 8.75 1.27
CA HIS A 159 -5.74 8.47 1.25
C HIS A 159 -6.16 7.95 2.60
N TYR A 160 -7.12 8.62 3.23
CA TYR A 160 -7.78 8.16 4.44
C TYR A 160 -9.17 7.63 4.12
N ILE A 161 -9.49 6.46 4.67
CA ILE A 161 -10.85 5.98 4.81
C ILE A 161 -11.27 6.35 6.24
N VAL A 162 -12.23 7.25 6.36
CA VAL A 162 -12.69 7.83 7.61
C VAL A 162 -14.13 7.38 7.86
N ALA A 163 -14.39 6.78 9.01
CA ALA A 163 -15.75 6.44 9.41
C ALA A 163 -16.57 7.72 9.66
N GLY A 164 -17.86 7.70 9.29
CA GLY A 164 -18.79 8.82 9.46
C GLY A 164 -19.24 9.00 10.91
N GLY A 165 -18.30 9.05 11.82
CA GLY A 165 -18.52 9.24 13.26
C GLY A 165 -17.29 8.84 14.07
N GLY A 166 -17.46 8.73 15.38
CA GLY A 166 -16.44 8.31 16.33
C GLY A 166 -17.04 7.80 17.63
N LEU A 167 -16.20 7.21 18.47
CA LEU A 167 -16.63 6.80 19.80
C LEU A 167 -16.73 8.03 20.71
N SER A 168 -17.69 8.01 21.64
CA SER A 168 -17.74 8.95 22.77
C SER A 168 -16.42 8.89 23.56
N ASN A 169 -16.08 9.97 24.29
CA ASN A 169 -14.82 10.03 25.01
C ASN A 169 -14.71 8.95 26.11
N ASP A 170 -15.84 8.52 26.67
CA ASP A 170 -15.94 7.38 27.61
C ASP A 170 -16.02 6.02 26.89
N ARG A 171 -16.06 6.00 25.55
CA ARG A 171 -16.16 4.84 24.67
C ARG A 171 -17.45 4.01 24.82
N SER A 172 -18.50 4.58 25.37
CA SER A 172 -19.75 3.87 25.65
C SER A 172 -20.67 3.81 24.43
N GLU A 173 -20.59 4.79 23.52
CA GLU A 173 -21.51 4.92 22.39
C GLU A 173 -20.82 5.44 21.12
N TRP A 174 -21.50 5.26 19.98
CA TRP A 174 -21.11 5.80 18.69
C TRP A 174 -21.76 7.14 18.44
N ILE A 175 -20.98 8.17 18.15
CA ILE A 175 -21.44 9.51 17.78
C ILE A 175 -21.34 9.65 16.26
N PRO A 176 -22.46 9.68 15.52
CA PRO A 176 -22.42 9.85 14.08
C PRO A 176 -21.99 11.26 13.69
N SER A 177 -21.34 11.40 12.52
CA SER A 177 -21.03 12.71 11.96
C SER A 177 -22.33 13.43 11.58
N ARG A 178 -22.36 14.74 11.84
CA ARG A 178 -23.48 15.57 11.44
C ARG A 178 -23.51 15.68 9.92
N LYS A 179 -24.67 15.49 9.33
CA LYS A 179 -24.92 15.72 7.90
C LYS A 179 -25.44 17.16 7.79
N ASP A 180 -24.68 18.02 7.15
CA ASP A 180 -25.21 19.28 6.59
C ASP A 180 -25.52 19.06 5.12
#